data_a3ecfa9600dc28101b759944f2586682
#
_entry.id   a3ecfa9600dc28101b759944f2586682
#
_cell.length_a   1.000
_cell.length_b   1.000
_cell.length_c   1.000
_cell.angle_alpha   90.00
_cell.angle_beta   90.00
_cell.angle_gamma   90.00
#
_symmetry.space_group_name_H-M   'P 1'
#
loop_
_entity.id
_entity.type
_entity.pdbx_description
1 polymer ?
#
loop_
_entity_poly.entity_id
_entity_poly.type
_entity_poly.pdbx_seq_one_letter_code
_entity_poly.pdbx_strand_id
1 'polypeptide(L)'
;MCKRLLHACVILFCVIPLLLSCLCGCGGQDTDVPDQQEEDPEVDESFVDGIKERGFLLAGCKTDVPGLSFYDEETDTWSGLEVELAYQTAANLFEVSVDEAKEQGLVHFTGVTVADREEKLENKEVDCLFATYTITEERKQRFAFSDSYYTDYIGLMVKTSGENPNSLGTSDIRSIADLDGKKIGVPKNATTRKTFLNYMDTMNNIKTAPVFFEYKSYESLFSALKEGDIDVMAVDVSILNGYVDNSTTILNDRFGGQRYGAAVRKEHAKLLDYINEAVKPD
;
A
#
# COMPACT_ATOMS: atom_id res chain seq x y z
N MET A 1 -34.23 -43.22 30.65
CA MET A 1 -35.11 -42.44 31.56
C MET A 1 -35.09 -41.02 31.09
N CYS A 2 -36.12 -40.58 30.38
CA CYS A 2 -37.25 -39.72 30.82
C CYS A 2 -36.77 -38.27 31.04
N LYS A 3 -37.34 -37.23 30.45
CA LYS A 3 -38.59 -36.90 29.73
C LYS A 3 -38.40 -35.56 29.00
N ARG A 4 -38.85 -35.47 27.78
CA ARG A 4 -39.67 -34.47 27.10
C ARG A 4 -40.35 -33.42 27.98
N LEU A 5 -40.36 -32.14 27.53
CA LEU A 5 -41.61 -31.38 27.43
C LEU A 5 -41.53 -30.30 26.33
N LEU A 6 -42.44 -30.43 25.39
CA LEU A 6 -42.92 -29.44 24.44
C LEU A 6 -43.69 -28.34 25.16
N HIS A 7 -43.67 -27.10 24.65
CA HIS A 7 -44.86 -26.25 24.63
C HIS A 7 -44.87 -25.40 23.37
N ALA A 8 -45.91 -25.57 22.62
CA ALA A 8 -46.33 -24.83 21.44
C ALA A 8 -47.38 -23.79 21.83
N CYS A 9 -47.81 -23.03 20.86
CA CYS A 9 -48.94 -22.08 20.78
C CYS A 9 -48.59 -20.64 21.12
N VAL A 10 -49.06 -19.61 20.38
CA VAL A 10 -50.32 -19.43 19.67
C VAL A 10 -50.14 -18.36 18.58
N ILE A 11 -50.69 -18.65 17.43
CA ILE A 11 -50.96 -17.77 16.29
C ILE A 11 -52.13 -16.84 16.67
N LEU A 12 -52.04 -15.53 16.36
CA LEU A 12 -53.25 -14.72 16.31
C LEU A 12 -53.29 -13.93 14.98
N PHE A 13 -54.18 -14.42 14.11
CA PHE A 13 -54.69 -13.74 12.92
C PHE A 13 -55.62 -12.58 13.32
N CYS A 14 -55.48 -11.44 12.73
CA CYS A 14 -56.59 -10.48 12.58
C CYS A 14 -56.63 -9.99 11.13
N VAL A 15 -57.79 -10.20 10.55
CA VAL A 15 -58.18 -10.02 9.17
C VAL A 15 -59.20 -8.86 9.09
N ILE A 16 -58.91 -7.90 8.20
CA ILE A 16 -59.77 -7.10 7.28
C ILE A 16 -60.78 -6.09 7.93
N PRO A 17 -61.16 -4.94 7.27
CA PRO A 17 -61.62 -4.91 5.88
C PRO A 17 -61.18 -3.75 4.96
N LEU A 18 -61.27 -4.06 3.69
CA LEU A 18 -61.33 -3.22 2.51
C LEU A 18 -62.44 -2.16 2.56
N LEU A 19 -62.16 -0.94 2.18
CA LEU A 19 -63.14 -0.03 1.61
C LEU A 19 -62.58 0.75 0.45
N LEU A 20 -63.18 0.48 -0.67
CA LEU A 20 -63.00 1.08 -2.00
C LEU A 20 -63.71 2.44 -2.04
N SER A 21 -63.03 3.48 -2.48
CA SER A 21 -63.67 4.62 -3.14
C SER A 21 -62.74 5.28 -4.15
N CYS A 22 -63.09 5.09 -5.41
CA CYS A 22 -62.60 5.89 -6.53
C CYS A 22 -63.05 7.35 -6.41
N LEU A 23 -62.17 8.32 -6.68
CA LEU A 23 -62.53 9.53 -7.37
C LEU A 23 -61.27 10.12 -8.09
N CYS A 24 -61.44 10.36 -9.39
CA CYS A 24 -60.51 11.02 -10.27
C CYS A 24 -60.17 12.44 -9.80
N GLY A 25 -58.87 12.80 -9.95
CA GLY A 25 -58.45 14.19 -9.90
C GLY A 25 -57.06 14.30 -10.53
N CYS A 26 -57.02 14.81 -11.76
CA CYS A 26 -55.80 15.23 -12.43
C CYS A 26 -55.18 16.43 -11.64
N GLY A 27 -53.90 16.33 -11.34
CA GLY A 27 -53.08 17.41 -10.83
C GLY A 27 -51.66 16.96 -10.72
N GLY A 28 -50.82 17.32 -11.70
CA GLY A 28 -49.39 17.08 -11.63
C GLY A 28 -48.80 17.82 -10.42
N GLN A 29 -48.12 17.08 -9.57
CA GLN A 29 -47.16 17.61 -8.64
C GLN A 29 -45.85 16.92 -8.90
N ASP A 30 -44.93 17.68 -9.42
CA ASP A 30 -43.51 17.35 -9.42
C ASP A 30 -43.10 17.11 -7.96
N THR A 31 -42.85 15.87 -7.63
CA THR A 31 -42.18 15.56 -6.37
C THR A 31 -40.68 15.82 -6.62
N ASP A 32 -40.23 17.01 -6.28
CA ASP A 32 -38.82 17.28 -6.03
C ASP A 32 -38.36 16.29 -4.96
N VAL A 33 -37.65 15.27 -5.41
CA VAL A 33 -36.79 14.50 -4.54
C VAL A 33 -35.63 15.44 -4.18
N PRO A 34 -35.38 15.75 -2.91
CA PRO A 34 -34.20 16.54 -2.57
C PRO A 34 -32.98 15.72 -3.03
N ASP A 35 -32.27 16.28 -3.98
CA ASP A 35 -30.92 15.85 -4.34
C ASP A 35 -30.10 15.92 -3.04
N GLN A 36 -29.84 14.77 -2.45
CA GLN A 36 -28.86 14.67 -1.36
C GLN A 36 -27.51 14.89 -2.03
N GLN A 37 -27.10 16.14 -2.14
CA GLN A 37 -25.72 16.50 -2.31
C GLN A 37 -24.99 15.82 -1.12
N GLU A 38 -24.24 14.76 -1.41
CA GLU A 38 -23.17 14.30 -0.52
C GLU A 38 -22.26 15.53 -0.35
N GLU A 39 -22.36 16.18 0.80
CA GLU A 39 -21.42 17.22 1.20
C GLU A 39 -20.04 16.53 1.19
N ASP A 40 -19.22 16.91 0.22
CA ASP A 40 -17.80 16.58 0.22
C ASP A 40 -17.25 16.99 1.60
N PRO A 41 -16.57 16.11 2.34
CA PRO A 41 -16.08 16.45 3.67
C PRO A 41 -15.26 17.74 3.55
N GLU A 42 -15.63 18.76 4.30
CA GLU A 42 -14.98 20.06 4.33
C GLU A 42 -13.48 19.83 4.50
N VAL A 43 -12.72 20.10 3.44
CA VAL A 43 -11.27 19.80 3.39
C VAL A 43 -10.59 20.72 4.40
N ASP A 44 -10.10 20.15 5.49
CA ASP A 44 -9.54 20.89 6.63
C ASP A 44 -8.20 21.54 6.24
N GLU A 45 -8.24 22.81 5.89
CA GLU A 45 -7.03 23.63 5.63
C GLU A 45 -6.18 23.83 6.90
N SER A 46 -6.78 23.70 8.08
CA SER A 46 -6.10 23.95 9.36
C SER A 46 -4.90 22.99 9.60
N PHE A 47 -4.93 21.80 9.02
CA PHE A 47 -3.81 20.87 9.11
C PHE A 47 -2.58 21.37 8.35
N VAL A 48 -2.77 21.89 7.14
CA VAL A 48 -1.70 22.49 6.33
C VAL A 48 -1.13 23.72 7.02
N ASP A 49 -2.00 24.58 7.56
CA ASP A 49 -1.59 25.75 8.34
C ASP A 49 -0.77 25.34 9.58
N GLY A 50 -1.18 24.28 10.26
CA GLY A 50 -0.44 23.72 11.39
C GLY A 50 0.96 23.22 11.02
N ILE A 51 1.15 22.64 9.81
CA ILE A 51 2.47 22.27 9.30
C ILE A 51 3.30 23.54 9.03
N LYS A 52 2.70 24.55 8.40
CA LYS A 52 3.38 25.84 8.13
C LYS A 52 3.78 26.56 9.43
N GLU A 53 2.93 26.58 10.43
CA GLU A 53 3.25 27.14 11.75
C GLU A 53 4.35 26.36 12.49
N ARG A 54 4.37 25.04 12.36
CA ARG A 54 5.41 24.18 12.92
C ARG A 54 6.75 24.37 12.22
N GLY A 55 6.75 24.76 10.95
CA GLY A 55 7.93 25.07 10.16
C GLY A 55 8.62 23.87 9.48
N PHE A 56 8.02 22.68 9.49
CA PHE A 56 8.55 21.51 8.79
C PHE A 56 7.47 20.45 8.52
N LEU A 57 7.69 19.62 7.49
CA LEU A 57 6.89 18.46 7.13
C LEU A 57 7.46 17.20 7.82
N LEU A 58 6.60 16.36 8.41
CA LEU A 58 6.95 15.03 8.91
C LEU A 58 6.70 13.99 7.82
N ALA A 59 7.76 13.46 7.21
CA ALA A 59 7.67 12.48 6.14
C ALA A 59 8.10 11.09 6.60
N GLY A 60 7.21 10.10 6.46
CA GLY A 60 7.52 8.70 6.67
C GLY A 60 8.13 8.09 5.43
N CYS A 61 9.41 7.70 5.49
CA CYS A 61 10.17 7.16 4.37
C CYS A 61 10.80 5.82 4.71
N LYS A 62 10.97 4.95 3.70
CA LYS A 62 11.70 3.69 3.86
C LYS A 62 13.19 3.99 4.04
N THR A 63 13.85 3.17 4.89
CA THR A 63 15.30 3.29 5.11
C THR A 63 16.10 2.30 4.27
N ASP A 64 15.44 1.36 3.60
CA ASP A 64 16.01 0.12 3.09
C ASP A 64 15.75 -0.12 1.59
N VAL A 65 15.41 0.93 0.80
CA VAL A 65 15.14 0.80 -0.64
C VAL A 65 16.01 1.78 -1.45
N PRO A 66 17.27 1.41 -1.75
CA PRO A 66 18.17 2.24 -2.55
C PRO A 66 17.56 2.68 -3.88
N GLY A 67 17.71 3.96 -4.20
CA GLY A 67 17.13 4.59 -5.40
C GLY A 67 15.71 5.13 -5.23
N LEU A 68 14.91 4.59 -4.31
CA LEU A 68 13.59 5.13 -3.96
C LEU A 68 13.64 5.88 -2.62
N SER A 69 13.94 5.19 -1.53
CA SER A 69 14.13 5.81 -0.22
C SER A 69 15.13 5.00 0.60
N PHE A 70 16.24 5.60 0.90
CA PHE A 70 17.36 4.99 1.59
C PHE A 70 17.97 5.95 2.63
N TYR A 71 18.25 5.42 3.81
CA TYR A 71 18.97 6.14 4.86
C TYR A 71 20.32 5.50 5.09
N ASP A 72 21.37 6.28 4.90
CA ASP A 72 22.74 5.86 5.16
C ASP A 72 23.12 6.26 6.60
N GLU A 73 23.26 5.27 7.47
CA GLU A 73 23.61 5.47 8.88
C GLU A 73 25.06 5.97 9.07
N GLU A 74 25.96 5.69 8.11
CA GLU A 74 27.37 6.13 8.23
C GLU A 74 27.50 7.62 7.96
N THR A 75 26.73 8.14 7.03
CA THR A 75 26.77 9.55 6.62
C THR A 75 25.62 10.38 7.19
N ASP A 76 24.66 9.76 7.89
CA ASP A 76 23.44 10.39 8.42
C ASP A 76 22.64 11.10 7.30
N THR A 77 22.51 10.45 6.13
CA THR A 77 21.87 11.07 4.96
C THR A 77 20.73 10.23 4.40
N TRP A 78 19.68 10.93 3.98
CA TRP A 78 18.57 10.37 3.22
C TRP A 78 18.77 10.59 1.72
N SER A 79 18.37 9.61 0.90
CA SER A 79 18.48 9.69 -0.56
C SER A 79 17.42 8.89 -1.30
N GLY A 80 17.21 9.24 -2.57
CA GLY A 80 16.31 8.53 -3.48
C GLY A 80 15.08 9.36 -3.89
N LEU A 81 14.34 8.84 -4.88
CA LEU A 81 13.19 9.52 -5.49
C LEU A 81 12.16 9.99 -4.45
N GLU A 82 11.79 9.12 -3.51
CA GLU A 82 10.76 9.40 -2.50
C GLU A 82 11.21 10.49 -1.51
N VAL A 83 12.50 10.54 -1.23
CA VAL A 83 13.12 11.59 -0.40
C VAL A 83 13.09 12.94 -1.13
N GLU A 84 13.41 12.95 -2.43
CA GLU A 84 13.34 14.18 -3.25
C GLU A 84 11.89 14.67 -3.38
N LEU A 85 10.91 13.77 -3.55
CA LEU A 85 9.50 14.14 -3.57
C LEU A 85 9.01 14.74 -2.24
N ALA A 86 9.52 14.26 -1.10
CA ALA A 86 9.22 14.86 0.19
C ALA A 86 9.81 16.29 0.31
N TYR A 87 11.04 16.51 -0.15
CA TYR A 87 11.62 17.86 -0.21
C TYR A 87 10.89 18.77 -1.18
N GLN A 88 10.50 18.27 -2.36
CA GLN A 88 9.71 19.05 -3.32
C GLN A 88 8.34 19.43 -2.74
N THR A 89 7.71 18.49 -2.01
CA THR A 89 6.45 18.76 -1.30
C THR A 89 6.62 19.87 -0.27
N ALA A 90 7.69 19.84 0.52
CA ALA A 90 7.99 20.90 1.48
C ALA A 90 8.29 22.24 0.77
N ALA A 91 9.03 22.20 -0.33
CA ALA A 91 9.32 23.40 -1.14
C ALA A 91 8.01 24.07 -1.61
N ASN A 92 7.07 23.28 -2.15
CA ASN A 92 5.75 23.77 -2.56
C ASN A 92 4.94 24.30 -1.36
N LEU A 93 4.99 23.61 -0.22
CA LEU A 93 4.24 23.97 0.98
C LEU A 93 4.73 25.29 1.61
N PHE A 94 6.05 25.50 1.66
CA PHE A 94 6.68 26.67 2.26
C PHE A 94 7.02 27.77 1.26
N GLU A 95 6.71 27.56 -0.03
CA GLU A 95 6.95 28.52 -1.13
C GLU A 95 8.43 28.91 -1.27
N VAL A 96 9.31 27.91 -1.18
CA VAL A 96 10.76 28.04 -1.31
C VAL A 96 11.30 27.09 -2.40
N SER A 97 12.57 27.22 -2.76
CA SER A 97 13.22 26.22 -3.61
C SER A 97 13.51 24.92 -2.87
N VAL A 98 13.72 23.82 -3.61
CA VAL A 98 14.11 22.52 -3.01
C VAL A 98 15.42 22.62 -2.25
N ASP A 99 16.39 23.38 -2.77
CA ASP A 99 17.67 23.58 -2.11
C ASP A 99 17.49 24.33 -0.79
N GLU A 100 16.67 25.38 -0.76
CA GLU A 100 16.31 26.08 0.47
C GLU A 100 15.56 25.17 1.46
N ALA A 101 14.66 24.31 0.97
CA ALA A 101 13.97 23.36 1.82
C ALA A 101 14.93 22.36 2.49
N LYS A 102 15.97 21.93 1.78
CA LYS A 102 17.05 21.09 2.30
C LYS A 102 17.93 21.85 3.31
N GLU A 103 18.39 23.05 2.95
CA GLU A 103 19.27 23.86 3.80
C GLU A 103 18.60 24.29 5.11
N GLN A 104 17.30 24.60 5.07
CA GLN A 104 16.52 25.00 6.24
C GLN A 104 15.97 23.83 7.05
N GLY A 105 16.13 22.57 6.56
CA GLY A 105 15.64 21.39 7.25
C GLY A 105 14.10 21.31 7.32
N LEU A 106 13.41 21.75 6.25
CA LEU A 106 11.95 21.80 6.21
C LEU A 106 11.27 20.42 6.10
N VAL A 107 12.02 19.32 6.06
CA VAL A 107 11.51 17.95 6.13
C VAL A 107 12.21 17.22 7.27
N HIS A 108 11.41 16.66 8.19
CA HIS A 108 11.88 15.74 9.18
C HIS A 108 11.46 14.33 8.78
N PHE A 109 12.42 13.48 8.49
CA PHE A 109 12.19 12.11 8.07
C PHE A 109 12.02 11.18 9.27
N THR A 110 11.04 10.26 9.16
CA THR A 110 10.85 9.15 10.09
C THR A 110 10.99 7.85 9.31
N GLY A 111 11.96 7.01 9.71
CA GLY A 111 12.12 5.68 9.13
C GLY A 111 10.89 4.82 9.37
N VAL A 112 10.34 4.23 8.30
CA VAL A 112 9.20 3.30 8.37
C VAL A 112 9.55 1.98 7.70
N THR A 113 8.96 0.90 8.22
CA THR A 113 9.01 -0.43 7.61
C THR A 113 7.76 -0.71 6.80
N VAL A 114 7.78 -1.76 5.98
CA VAL A 114 6.59 -2.23 5.29
C VAL A 114 5.47 -2.65 6.26
N ALA A 115 5.83 -3.04 7.48
CA ALA A 115 4.89 -3.53 8.48
C ALA A 115 4.23 -2.44 9.32
N ASP A 116 4.91 -1.29 9.57
CA ASP A 116 4.48 -0.26 10.52
C ASP A 116 4.11 1.10 9.89
N ARG A 117 4.39 1.33 8.61
CA ARG A 117 4.13 2.62 7.94
C ARG A 117 2.68 3.11 8.08
N GLU A 118 1.70 2.18 7.98
CA GLU A 118 0.29 2.54 8.12
C GLU A 118 -0.04 2.97 9.56
N GLU A 119 0.46 2.24 10.56
CA GLU A 119 0.27 2.55 11.97
C GLU A 119 0.89 3.91 12.32
N LYS A 120 2.09 4.22 11.84
CA LYS A 120 2.75 5.51 12.09
C LYS A 120 1.97 6.69 11.49
N LEU A 121 1.37 6.49 10.29
CA LEU A 121 0.52 7.51 9.70
C LEU A 121 -0.78 7.71 10.50
N GLU A 122 -1.44 6.64 10.93
CA GLU A 122 -2.66 6.69 11.76
C GLU A 122 -2.40 7.31 13.13
N ASN A 123 -1.26 6.97 13.75
CA ASN A 123 -0.85 7.51 15.04
C ASN A 123 -0.37 8.97 14.98
N LYS A 124 -0.35 9.60 13.80
CA LYS A 124 0.12 10.99 13.60
C LYS A 124 1.61 11.19 13.89
N GLU A 125 2.41 10.12 13.81
CA GLU A 125 3.86 10.18 13.93
C GLU A 125 4.49 10.80 12.66
N VAL A 126 3.76 10.73 11.54
CA VAL A 126 4.10 11.36 10.27
C VAL A 126 2.88 12.04 9.65
N ASP A 127 3.10 13.06 8.84
CA ASP A 127 2.06 13.78 8.11
C ASP A 127 1.67 13.04 6.82
N CYS A 128 2.68 12.49 6.16
CA CYS A 128 2.55 11.75 4.90
C CYS A 128 3.52 10.58 4.84
N LEU A 129 3.25 9.65 3.92
CA LEU A 129 4.12 8.53 3.58
C LEU A 129 4.62 8.65 2.14
N PHE A 130 5.94 8.56 1.97
CA PHE A 130 6.63 8.26 0.72
C PHE A 130 7.41 6.97 0.96
N ALA A 131 6.77 5.81 0.73
CA ALA A 131 7.24 4.55 1.33
C ALA A 131 6.93 3.32 0.45
N THR A 132 7.18 3.40 -0.87
CA THR A 132 6.85 2.33 -1.84
C THR A 132 5.42 1.81 -1.62
N TYR A 133 4.46 2.75 -1.47
CA TYR A 133 3.14 2.41 -0.99
C TYR A 133 2.14 2.28 -2.14
N THR A 134 1.84 1.03 -2.50
CA THR A 134 0.93 0.72 -3.62
C THR A 134 -0.46 1.25 -3.38
N ILE A 135 -0.97 2.03 -4.31
CA ILE A 135 -2.35 2.52 -4.35
C ILE A 135 -3.28 1.35 -4.59
N THR A 136 -4.23 1.09 -3.68
CA THR A 136 -5.28 0.08 -3.84
C THR A 136 -6.62 0.62 -3.35
N GLU A 137 -7.74 0.09 -3.88
CA GLU A 137 -9.07 0.50 -3.43
C GLU A 137 -9.30 0.18 -1.94
N GLU A 138 -8.70 -0.89 -1.42
CA GLU A 138 -8.75 -1.23 0.01
C GLU A 138 -8.05 -0.15 0.86
N ARG A 139 -6.86 0.31 0.44
CA ARG A 139 -6.10 1.35 1.15
C ARG A 139 -6.76 2.72 1.05
N LYS A 140 -7.39 3.02 -0.09
CA LYS A 140 -8.19 4.26 -0.26
C LYS A 140 -9.38 4.36 0.68
N GLN A 141 -9.84 3.26 1.26
CA GLN A 141 -10.87 3.29 2.31
C GLN A 141 -10.36 3.91 3.62
N ARG A 142 -9.05 3.85 3.87
CA ARG A 142 -8.39 4.32 5.11
C ARG A 142 -7.59 5.61 4.91
N PHE A 143 -6.98 5.77 3.75
CA PHE A 143 -6.05 6.86 3.43
C PHE A 143 -6.45 7.56 2.14
N ALA A 144 -6.04 8.82 2.01
CA ALA A 144 -6.05 9.53 0.74
C ALA A 144 -4.67 9.38 0.06
N PHE A 145 -4.64 9.30 -1.27
CA PHE A 145 -3.43 9.05 -2.05
C PHE A 145 -3.22 10.16 -3.07
N SER A 146 -1.94 10.45 -3.31
CA SER A 146 -1.51 11.26 -4.46
C SER A 146 -1.73 10.53 -5.78
N ASP A 147 -1.48 11.23 -6.88
CA ASP A 147 -1.19 10.62 -8.16
C ASP A 147 -0.01 9.66 -8.02
N SER A 148 0.08 8.69 -8.96
CA SER A 148 1.17 7.72 -8.93
C SER A 148 2.47 8.33 -9.43
N TYR A 149 3.52 8.29 -8.62
CA TYR A 149 4.87 8.76 -8.99
C TYR A 149 5.79 7.66 -9.53
N TYR A 150 5.43 6.38 -9.33
CA TYR A 150 6.25 5.25 -9.79
C TYR A 150 5.37 4.03 -10.09
N THR A 151 5.77 3.23 -11.07
CA THR A 151 5.12 1.95 -11.37
C THR A 151 6.16 0.85 -11.33
N ASP A 152 5.95 -0.13 -10.47
CA ASP A 152 6.79 -1.31 -10.31
C ASP A 152 6.01 -2.59 -10.61
N TYR A 153 6.66 -3.73 -10.50
CA TYR A 153 6.09 -5.07 -10.68
C TYR A 153 6.67 -6.00 -9.63
N ILE A 154 5.89 -6.98 -9.19
CA ILE A 154 6.42 -8.06 -8.34
C ILE A 154 7.40 -8.89 -9.15
N GLY A 155 8.56 -9.12 -8.57
CA GLY A 155 9.60 -10.01 -9.07
C GLY A 155 9.87 -11.15 -8.09
N LEU A 156 10.73 -12.06 -8.49
CA LEU A 156 11.13 -13.24 -7.72
C LEU A 156 12.66 -13.28 -7.64
N MET A 157 13.19 -13.38 -6.43
CA MET A 157 14.62 -13.59 -6.19
C MET A 157 14.85 -14.98 -5.60
N VAL A 158 15.86 -15.66 -6.10
CA VAL A 158 16.29 -17.01 -5.66
C VAL A 158 17.78 -17.04 -5.39
N LYS A 159 18.27 -18.04 -4.66
CA LYS A 159 19.70 -18.26 -4.44
C LYS A 159 20.39 -18.71 -5.72
N THR A 160 21.64 -18.27 -5.91
CA THR A 160 22.56 -18.77 -6.93
C THR A 160 23.57 -19.73 -6.32
N SER A 161 24.33 -20.47 -7.17
CA SER A 161 25.45 -21.34 -6.73
C SER A 161 26.66 -20.56 -6.22
N GLY A 162 26.66 -19.25 -6.27
CA GLY A 162 27.76 -18.38 -5.79
C GLY A 162 28.97 -18.29 -6.73
N GLU A 163 29.10 -19.13 -7.74
CA GLU A 163 30.28 -19.12 -8.66
C GLU A 163 30.09 -18.26 -9.90
N ASN A 164 28.83 -17.98 -10.27
CA ASN A 164 28.51 -17.15 -11.41
C ASN A 164 27.12 -16.46 -11.17
N PRO A 165 27.04 -15.14 -11.05
CA PRO A 165 25.79 -14.43 -10.85
C PRO A 165 24.78 -14.61 -12.01
N ASN A 166 25.23 -15.10 -13.17
CA ASN A 166 24.38 -15.48 -14.30
C ASN A 166 24.06 -16.99 -14.34
N SER A 167 24.64 -17.80 -13.46
CA SER A 167 24.26 -19.19 -13.33
C SER A 167 23.08 -19.25 -12.35
N LEU A 168 21.94 -19.61 -12.87
CA LEU A 168 20.79 -20.05 -12.07
C LEU A 168 21.30 -21.23 -11.21
N GLY A 169 21.53 -20.96 -9.94
CA GLY A 169 22.22 -21.86 -9.03
C GLY A 169 21.51 -23.16 -8.72
N THR A 170 21.76 -23.73 -7.55
CA THR A 170 21.17 -24.98 -7.04
C THR A 170 19.64 -24.95 -6.92
N SER A 171 19.01 -23.80 -7.13
CA SER A 171 17.56 -23.69 -7.21
C SER A 171 17.06 -24.27 -8.54
N ASP A 172 16.13 -25.21 -8.48
CA ASP A 172 15.38 -25.70 -9.66
C ASP A 172 14.37 -24.66 -10.18
N ILE A 173 14.26 -23.51 -9.51
CA ILE A 173 13.28 -22.46 -9.81
C ILE A 173 13.87 -21.54 -10.88
N ARG A 174 13.24 -21.49 -12.06
CA ARG A 174 13.59 -20.65 -13.20
C ARG A 174 12.55 -19.60 -13.50
N SER A 175 11.32 -19.86 -13.08
CA SER A 175 10.16 -19.05 -13.37
C SER A 175 9.07 -19.26 -12.30
N ILE A 176 8.03 -18.45 -12.36
CA ILE A 176 6.83 -18.60 -11.52
C ILE A 176 6.15 -19.98 -11.72
N ALA A 177 6.35 -20.64 -12.85
CA ALA A 177 5.78 -21.95 -13.12
C ALA A 177 6.42 -23.09 -12.29
N ASP A 178 7.60 -22.85 -11.70
CA ASP A 178 8.35 -23.84 -10.93
C ASP A 178 8.07 -23.78 -9.42
N LEU A 179 7.02 -23.05 -9.01
CA LEU A 179 6.75 -22.75 -7.60
C LEU A 179 5.85 -23.77 -6.89
N ASP A 180 5.56 -24.90 -7.51
CA ASP A 180 4.80 -26.00 -6.91
C ASP A 180 5.38 -26.41 -5.55
N GLY A 181 4.60 -26.23 -4.46
CA GLY A 181 4.97 -26.62 -3.11
C GLY A 181 6.14 -25.84 -2.50
N LYS A 182 6.66 -24.79 -3.17
CA LYS A 182 7.81 -24.00 -2.71
C LYS A 182 7.43 -23.06 -1.57
N LYS A 183 8.41 -22.70 -0.76
CA LYS A 183 8.32 -21.73 0.32
C LYS A 183 8.60 -20.34 -0.21
N ILE A 184 7.60 -19.47 -0.18
CA ILE A 184 7.70 -18.10 -0.69
C ILE A 184 7.66 -17.11 0.48
N GLY A 185 8.72 -16.34 0.63
CA GLY A 185 8.74 -15.21 1.55
C GLY A 185 8.14 -13.97 0.90
N VAL A 186 7.27 -13.28 1.65
CA VAL A 186 6.62 -12.03 1.24
C VAL A 186 6.65 -11.02 2.36
N PRO A 187 6.61 -9.71 2.07
CA PRO A 187 6.54 -8.70 3.11
C PRO A 187 5.16 -8.69 3.79
N LYS A 188 5.16 -8.53 5.11
CA LYS A 188 3.93 -8.37 5.90
C LYS A 188 3.24 -7.04 5.55
N ASN A 189 1.91 -7.02 5.52
CA ASN A 189 1.09 -5.83 5.20
C ASN A 189 1.34 -5.24 3.79
N ALA A 190 1.97 -6.03 2.88
CA ALA A 190 2.12 -5.67 1.47
C ALA A 190 1.02 -6.29 0.61
N THR A 191 0.89 -5.79 -0.61
CA THR A 191 -0.03 -6.33 -1.63
C THR A 191 0.48 -7.64 -2.22
N THR A 192 1.78 -7.94 -2.07
CA THR A 192 2.51 -9.00 -2.76
C THR A 192 1.82 -10.36 -2.69
N ARG A 193 1.46 -10.83 -1.49
CA ARG A 193 0.80 -12.14 -1.33
C ARG A 193 -0.53 -12.23 -2.08
N LYS A 194 -1.40 -11.21 -1.92
CA LYS A 194 -2.71 -11.16 -2.57
C LYS A 194 -2.58 -11.11 -4.09
N THR A 195 -1.69 -10.25 -4.58
CA THR A 195 -1.42 -10.10 -6.01
C THR A 195 -0.82 -11.38 -6.60
N PHE A 196 0.08 -12.02 -5.87
CA PHE A 196 0.69 -13.29 -6.27
C PHE A 196 -0.37 -14.40 -6.42
N LEU A 197 -1.24 -14.58 -5.42
CA LEU A 197 -2.31 -15.57 -5.46
C LEU A 197 -3.27 -15.31 -6.63
N ASN A 198 -3.69 -14.06 -6.84
CA ASN A 198 -4.54 -13.68 -7.96
C ASN A 198 -3.88 -14.00 -9.32
N TYR A 199 -2.57 -13.77 -9.44
CA TYR A 199 -1.84 -14.09 -10.65
C TYR A 199 -1.74 -15.60 -10.89
N MET A 200 -1.50 -16.38 -9.82
CA MET A 200 -1.44 -17.84 -9.88
C MET A 200 -2.77 -18.46 -10.32
N ASP A 201 -3.89 -17.90 -9.89
CA ASP A 201 -5.22 -18.37 -10.30
C ASP A 201 -5.44 -18.24 -11.82
N THR A 202 -4.69 -17.37 -12.49
CA THR A 202 -4.69 -17.26 -13.96
C THR A 202 -3.82 -18.33 -14.65
N MET A 203 -2.96 -19.03 -13.88
CA MET A 203 -2.02 -20.03 -14.37
C MET A 203 -2.52 -21.44 -14.06
N ASN A 204 -2.97 -22.16 -15.07
CA ASN A 204 -3.47 -23.54 -14.92
C ASN A 204 -2.40 -24.60 -14.58
N ASN A 205 -1.14 -24.20 -14.31
CA ASN A 205 0.01 -25.09 -14.24
C ASN A 205 0.45 -25.46 -12.81
N ILE A 206 -0.03 -24.76 -11.78
CA ILE A 206 0.37 -25.00 -10.39
C ILE A 206 -0.54 -26.04 -9.77
N LYS A 207 0.00 -27.21 -9.47
CA LYS A 207 -0.75 -28.35 -8.89
C LYS A 207 -0.79 -28.30 -7.37
N THR A 208 0.26 -27.80 -6.74
CA THR A 208 0.40 -27.69 -5.29
C THR A 208 0.63 -26.22 -4.94
N ALA A 209 -0.28 -25.63 -4.16
CA ALA A 209 -0.14 -24.24 -3.74
C ALA A 209 1.20 -24.02 -2.98
N PRO A 210 1.96 -22.96 -3.28
CA PRO A 210 3.13 -22.60 -2.50
C PRO A 210 2.76 -22.19 -1.08
N VAL A 211 3.73 -22.32 -0.17
CA VAL A 211 3.58 -21.94 1.24
C VAL A 211 4.16 -20.55 1.44
N PHE A 212 3.34 -19.60 1.92
CA PHE A 212 3.78 -18.23 2.15
C PHE A 212 4.24 -18.00 3.59
N PHE A 213 5.37 -17.30 3.73
CA PHE A 213 5.92 -16.81 4.99
C PHE A 213 6.00 -15.29 4.96
N GLU A 214 5.49 -14.61 6.00
CA GLU A 214 5.44 -13.15 6.07
C GLU A 214 6.54 -12.61 6.97
N TYR A 215 7.25 -11.57 6.49
CA TYR A 215 8.36 -10.92 7.17
C TYR A 215 8.08 -9.44 7.39
N LYS A 216 8.56 -8.88 8.51
CA LYS A 216 8.30 -7.48 8.88
C LYS A 216 9.22 -6.47 8.20
N SER A 217 10.38 -6.90 7.69
CA SER A 217 11.34 -6.08 6.97
C SER A 217 11.90 -6.82 5.76
N TYR A 218 12.40 -6.09 4.78
CA TYR A 218 13.04 -6.70 3.60
C TYR A 218 14.36 -7.37 3.97
N GLU A 219 15.09 -6.84 4.97
CA GLU A 219 16.32 -7.45 5.47
C GLU A 219 16.06 -8.85 6.06
N SER A 220 15.05 -8.99 6.93
CA SER A 220 14.70 -10.31 7.51
C SER A 220 14.21 -11.29 6.45
N LEU A 221 13.53 -10.80 5.43
CA LEU A 221 13.08 -11.58 4.28
C LEU A 221 14.26 -12.06 3.43
N PHE A 222 15.23 -11.18 3.16
CA PHE A 222 16.45 -11.53 2.44
C PHE A 222 17.34 -12.50 3.22
N SER A 223 17.49 -12.32 4.52
CA SER A 223 18.22 -13.25 5.40
C SER A 223 17.60 -14.65 5.35
N ALA A 224 16.27 -14.76 5.43
CA ALA A 224 15.57 -16.04 5.34
C ALA A 224 15.81 -16.75 3.98
N LEU A 225 15.91 -15.98 2.87
CA LEU A 225 16.30 -16.54 1.57
C LEU A 225 17.74 -17.07 1.62
N LYS A 226 18.67 -16.32 2.17
CA LYS A 226 20.09 -16.72 2.25
C LYS A 226 20.29 -17.94 3.16
N GLU A 227 19.57 -18.06 4.24
CA GLU A 227 19.61 -19.19 5.19
C GLU A 227 18.91 -20.43 4.63
N GLY A 228 18.01 -20.26 3.64
CA GLY A 228 17.26 -21.36 3.03
C GLY A 228 15.96 -21.70 3.77
N ASP A 229 15.50 -20.84 4.64
CA ASP A 229 14.19 -20.95 5.29
C ASP A 229 13.04 -20.79 4.29
N ILE A 230 13.27 -20.00 3.24
CA ILE A 230 12.42 -19.83 2.07
C ILE A 230 13.19 -20.15 0.80
N ASP A 231 12.46 -20.59 -0.24
CA ASP A 231 13.03 -20.90 -1.56
C ASP A 231 13.07 -19.66 -2.46
N VAL A 232 12.12 -18.72 -2.26
CA VAL A 232 11.93 -17.53 -3.09
C VAL A 232 11.58 -16.34 -2.20
N MET A 233 12.23 -15.21 -2.45
CA MET A 233 11.81 -13.89 -1.99
C MET A 233 10.98 -13.23 -3.09
N ALA A 234 9.70 -12.95 -2.83
CA ALA A 234 8.81 -12.27 -3.74
C ALA A 234 8.49 -10.86 -3.22
N VAL A 235 8.92 -9.85 -3.95
CA VAL A 235 8.70 -8.43 -3.66
C VAL A 235 8.88 -7.61 -4.94
N ASP A 236 8.58 -6.33 -4.89
CA ASP A 236 8.69 -5.44 -6.04
C ASP A 236 10.14 -5.34 -6.55
N VAL A 237 10.32 -5.27 -7.86
CA VAL A 237 11.64 -5.39 -8.52
C VAL A 237 12.62 -4.31 -8.09
N SER A 238 12.15 -3.08 -7.91
CA SER A 238 13.00 -1.99 -7.41
C SER A 238 13.61 -2.32 -6.05
N ILE A 239 12.82 -2.97 -5.17
CA ILE A 239 13.28 -3.42 -3.85
C ILE A 239 14.27 -4.57 -4.00
N LEU A 240 13.98 -5.59 -4.83
CA LEU A 240 14.91 -6.69 -5.09
C LEU A 240 16.27 -6.22 -5.58
N ASN A 241 16.30 -5.17 -6.42
CA ASN A 241 17.55 -4.60 -6.93
C ASN A 241 18.44 -4.01 -5.82
N GLY A 242 17.86 -3.58 -4.71
CA GLY A 242 18.60 -3.11 -3.54
C GLY A 242 19.23 -4.23 -2.71
N TYR A 243 18.76 -5.47 -2.88
CA TYR A 243 19.19 -6.63 -2.08
C TYR A 243 20.00 -7.67 -2.86
N VAL A 244 19.92 -7.67 -4.21
CA VAL A 244 20.61 -8.68 -5.02
C VAL A 244 22.12 -8.60 -4.81
N ASP A 245 22.73 -9.78 -4.55
CA ASP A 245 24.17 -9.94 -4.37
C ASP A 245 24.70 -11.14 -5.20
N ASN A 246 25.99 -11.47 -5.04
CA ASN A 246 26.62 -12.59 -5.75
C ASN A 246 26.02 -13.97 -5.41
N SER A 247 25.24 -14.07 -4.34
CA SER A 247 24.62 -15.33 -3.89
C SER A 247 23.16 -15.46 -4.32
N THR A 248 22.61 -14.44 -4.98
CA THR A 248 21.21 -14.38 -5.37
C THR A 248 21.02 -13.90 -6.81
N THR A 249 19.89 -14.18 -7.41
CA THR A 249 19.50 -13.65 -8.73
C THR A 249 18.02 -13.35 -8.78
N ILE A 250 17.66 -12.32 -9.54
CA ILE A 250 16.27 -11.94 -9.81
C ILE A 250 15.85 -12.63 -11.11
N LEU A 251 14.78 -13.43 -11.05
CA LEU A 251 14.20 -14.09 -12.22
C LEU A 251 13.60 -13.06 -13.19
N ASN A 252 13.36 -13.48 -14.43
CA ASN A 252 12.80 -12.57 -15.45
C ASN A 252 11.30 -12.30 -15.30
N ASP A 253 10.59 -13.11 -14.51
CA ASP A 253 9.16 -12.94 -14.31
C ASP A 253 8.83 -11.59 -13.67
N ARG A 254 7.82 -10.92 -14.22
CA ARG A 254 7.27 -9.66 -13.75
C ARG A 254 5.76 -9.74 -13.81
N PHE A 255 5.08 -9.50 -12.70
CA PHE A 255 3.62 -9.56 -12.66
C PHE A 255 3.04 -8.57 -11.64
N GLY A 256 1.74 -8.33 -11.70
CA GLY A 256 1.01 -7.55 -10.74
C GLY A 256 1.55 -6.13 -10.56
N GLY A 257 1.31 -5.25 -11.54
CA GLY A 257 1.78 -3.87 -11.50
C GLY A 257 1.47 -3.16 -10.17
N GLN A 258 2.47 -2.50 -9.60
CA GLN A 258 2.44 -1.79 -8.33
C GLN A 258 2.58 -0.29 -8.60
N ARG A 259 1.48 0.45 -8.52
CA ARG A 259 1.51 1.91 -8.66
C ARG A 259 1.72 2.54 -7.29
N TYR A 260 2.87 3.17 -7.06
CA TYR A 260 3.17 3.86 -5.82
C TYR A 260 2.59 5.27 -5.81
N GLY A 261 2.03 5.66 -4.68
CA GLY A 261 1.58 7.01 -4.39
C GLY A 261 1.92 7.37 -2.95
N ALA A 262 2.08 8.65 -2.69
CA ALA A 262 2.16 9.16 -1.33
C ALA A 262 0.79 9.02 -0.65
N ALA A 263 0.80 8.75 0.66
CA ALA A 263 -0.43 8.61 1.41
C ALA A 263 -0.50 9.60 2.57
N VAL A 264 -1.69 10.11 2.81
CA VAL A 264 -2.04 10.96 3.96
C VAL A 264 -3.29 10.42 4.65
N ARG A 265 -3.56 10.81 5.89
CA ARG A 265 -4.86 10.55 6.52
C ARG A 265 -5.97 11.22 5.72
N LYS A 266 -7.15 10.61 5.63
CA LYS A 266 -8.26 11.10 4.80
C LYS A 266 -8.67 12.54 5.15
N GLU A 267 -8.74 12.84 6.42
CA GLU A 267 -9.08 14.16 6.94
C GLU A 267 -8.04 15.23 6.58
N HIS A 268 -6.85 14.83 6.16
CA HIS A 268 -5.75 15.71 5.78
C HIS A 268 -5.49 15.72 4.26
N ALA A 269 -6.49 15.38 3.45
CA ALA A 269 -6.37 15.28 1.99
C ALA A 269 -5.89 16.57 1.32
N LYS A 270 -6.05 17.75 1.95
CA LYS A 270 -5.54 19.03 1.43
C LYS A 270 -4.01 19.03 1.21
N LEU A 271 -3.26 18.26 2.00
CA LEU A 271 -1.82 18.13 1.79
C LEU A 271 -1.48 17.50 0.44
N LEU A 272 -2.41 16.73 -0.16
CA LEU A 272 -2.21 16.14 -1.49
C LEU A 272 -2.08 17.16 -2.61
N ASP A 273 -2.61 18.37 -2.46
CA ASP A 273 -2.43 19.42 -3.47
C ASP A 273 -0.94 19.74 -3.66
N TYR A 274 -0.20 19.86 -2.57
CA TYR A 274 1.24 20.11 -2.57
C TYR A 274 2.05 18.90 -2.99
N ILE A 275 1.61 17.71 -2.59
CA ILE A 275 2.22 16.44 -2.99
C ILE A 275 2.02 16.19 -4.49
N ASN A 276 0.81 16.38 -5.02
CA ASN A 276 0.53 16.17 -6.44
C ASN A 276 1.28 17.16 -7.33
N GLU A 277 1.55 18.37 -6.84
CA GLU A 277 2.41 19.29 -7.55
C GLU A 277 3.87 18.82 -7.60
N ALA A 278 4.36 18.20 -6.53
CA ALA A 278 5.69 17.58 -6.50
C ALA A 278 5.80 16.32 -7.40
N VAL A 279 4.71 15.59 -7.59
CA VAL A 279 4.66 14.35 -8.37
C VAL A 279 4.52 14.60 -9.88
N LYS A 280 4.04 15.78 -10.31
CA LYS A 280 3.91 16.11 -11.74
C LYS A 280 5.28 16.02 -12.41
N PRO A 281 5.38 15.36 -13.59
CA PRO A 281 6.59 15.47 -14.40
C PRO A 281 6.77 16.92 -14.87
N ASP A 282 8.01 17.41 -14.84
CA ASP A 282 8.42 18.70 -15.37
C ASP A 282 8.15 18.83 -16.89
#